data_3c19e6c55d27afc43b01dab118d72014
#
_entry.id   3c19e6c55d27afc43b01dab118d72014
#
_cell.length_a   1.000
_cell.length_b   1.000
_cell.length_c   1.000
_cell.angle_alpha   90.00
_cell.angle_beta   90.00
_cell.angle_gamma   90.00
#
_symmetry.space_group_name_H-M   'P 1'
#
loop_
_entity.id
_entity.type
_entity.pdbx_description
1 polymer ?
#
loop_
_entity_poly.entity_id
_entity_poly.type
_entity_poly.pdbx_seq_one_letter_code
_entity_poly.pdbx_strand_id
1 'polypeptide(L)'
;MCGSGSHTQQVLGKRLNQSQGRWPRKKKGITTTVIRCKQCDLIYATPLPIPESIADHYNLSPASYWNEEYFNYADNYFQGQIARFITLSGKKEKLAALDIGAGIGKSMIALIKAGFDVYGIEASETFYSTAVDRNPTLKGKLQMASIENADFKPGTFDFISFGAVLEHLYDPATSLLKALEWLKPEGLIYIEVPSSRWLINKIANIFYRIIGTDYVGNLSPMHSPYHLYEFSLHTFEQHACTHGYEVVHHQYYVCQTFMPKPFDLILNWIMSGTETGMQLEVWLKKK
;
A
#
# COMPACT_ATOMS: atom_id res chain seq x y z
N MET A 1 8.52 -10.98 4.60
CA MET A 1 9.39 -10.25 3.65
C MET A 1 10.86 -10.72 3.71
N CYS A 2 11.63 -10.54 4.79
CA CYS A 2 13.07 -10.90 4.81
C CYS A 2 13.40 -12.27 5.45
N GLY A 3 12.44 -13.02 5.95
CA GLY A 3 12.65 -14.34 6.58
C GLY A 3 13.42 -14.33 7.91
N SER A 4 13.68 -13.15 8.50
CA SER A 4 14.47 -13.03 9.74
C SER A 4 13.70 -13.58 10.97
N GLY A 5 14.45 -14.16 11.92
CA GLY A 5 13.89 -14.70 13.15
C GLY A 5 13.52 -13.64 14.21
N SER A 6 12.93 -14.11 15.32
CA SER A 6 12.44 -13.24 16.40
C SER A 6 13.51 -12.37 17.08
N HIS A 7 14.78 -12.78 17.05
CA HIS A 7 15.90 -12.02 17.62
C HIS A 7 16.19 -10.68 16.92
N THR A 8 15.66 -10.48 15.70
CA THR A 8 15.77 -9.21 14.96
C THR A 8 14.60 -8.28 15.20
N GLN A 9 13.68 -8.60 16.10
CA GLN A 9 12.49 -7.82 16.38
C GLN A 9 12.74 -6.72 17.41
N GLN A 10 12.20 -5.53 17.15
CA GLN A 10 12.16 -4.41 18.08
C GLN A 10 10.70 -4.06 18.39
N VAL A 11 10.30 -4.17 19.64
CA VAL A 11 8.98 -3.69 20.07
C VAL A 11 8.96 -2.16 20.02
N LEU A 12 8.03 -1.60 19.28
CA LEU A 12 7.79 -0.15 19.21
C LEU A 12 6.80 0.30 20.28
N GLY A 13 5.75 -0.49 20.51
CA GLY A 13 4.68 -0.20 21.45
C GLY A 13 3.42 -1.00 21.14
N LYS A 14 2.26 -0.44 21.51
CA LYS A 14 0.96 -1.11 21.36
C LYS A 14 -0.03 -0.30 20.54
N ARG A 15 -0.91 -1.01 19.85
CA ARG A 15 -2.04 -0.45 19.08
C ARG A 15 -3.35 -1.05 19.58
N LEU A 16 -4.39 -0.20 19.69
CA LEU A 16 -5.75 -0.58 20.05
C LEU A 16 -6.60 -0.91 18.82
N ASN A 17 -7.73 -1.58 19.05
CA ASN A 17 -8.76 -1.81 18.03
C ASN A 17 -9.59 -0.56 17.68
N GLN A 18 -9.19 0.61 18.17
CA GLN A 18 -9.79 1.91 17.88
C GLN A 18 -8.71 3.00 17.81
N SER A 19 -9.03 4.16 17.26
CA SER A 19 -8.13 5.32 17.30
C SER A 19 -7.80 5.70 18.74
N GLN A 20 -6.51 5.92 19.03
CA GLN A 20 -6.05 6.25 20.38
C GLN A 20 -6.28 7.73 20.75
N GLY A 21 -6.51 8.59 19.76
CA GLY A 21 -6.73 10.02 19.94
C GLY A 21 -5.52 10.77 20.51
N ARG A 22 -5.75 12.01 20.97
CA ARG A 22 -4.69 12.88 21.54
C ARG A 22 -4.19 12.46 22.94
N TRP A 23 -5.07 11.81 23.72
CA TRP A 23 -4.83 11.52 25.15
C TRP A 23 -5.17 10.07 25.49
N PRO A 24 -4.46 9.08 24.96
CA PRO A 24 -4.80 7.67 25.16
C PRO A 24 -4.34 7.17 26.54
N ARG A 25 -4.80 7.78 27.60
CA ARG A 25 -4.37 7.42 28.97
C ARG A 25 -4.98 6.12 29.49
N LYS A 26 -6.08 5.63 28.89
CA LYS A 26 -6.76 4.41 29.30
C LYS A 26 -6.85 3.44 28.14
N LYS A 27 -6.43 2.20 28.37
CA LYS A 27 -6.64 1.11 27.41
C LYS A 27 -8.13 0.77 27.33
N LYS A 28 -8.65 0.69 26.12
CA LYS A 28 -10.01 0.22 25.84
C LYS A 28 -9.96 -0.78 24.68
N GLY A 29 -10.58 -1.96 24.88
CA GLY A 29 -10.63 -3.00 23.87
C GLY A 29 -9.35 -3.82 23.73
N ILE A 30 -9.22 -4.50 22.59
CA ILE A 30 -8.10 -5.39 22.28
C ILE A 30 -6.87 -4.57 21.86
N THR A 31 -5.70 -5.02 22.27
CA THR A 31 -4.42 -4.43 21.88
C THR A 31 -3.57 -5.46 21.15
N THR A 32 -2.80 -4.99 20.16
CA THR A 32 -1.74 -5.76 19.54
C THR A 32 -0.40 -5.08 19.75
N THR A 33 0.69 -5.84 19.73
CA THR A 33 2.05 -5.32 19.82
C THR A 33 2.52 -4.93 18.42
N VAL A 34 3.08 -3.73 18.28
CA VAL A 34 3.68 -3.25 17.04
C VAL A 34 5.18 -3.48 17.09
N ILE A 35 5.69 -4.17 16.08
CA ILE A 35 7.08 -4.59 15.97
C ILE A 35 7.71 -4.02 14.71
N ARG A 36 8.98 -3.64 14.79
CA ARG A 36 9.86 -3.32 13.68
C ARG A 36 10.89 -4.42 13.51
N CYS A 37 11.03 -4.95 12.32
CA CYS A 37 12.15 -5.82 11.96
C CYS A 37 13.42 -4.98 11.79
N LYS A 38 14.46 -5.26 12.58
CA LYS A 38 15.76 -4.54 12.50
C LYS A 38 16.53 -4.86 11.22
N GLN A 39 16.22 -5.98 10.55
CA GLN A 39 16.90 -6.42 9.34
C GLN A 39 16.34 -5.77 8.07
N CYS A 40 15.03 -5.51 7.98
CA CYS A 40 14.42 -4.97 6.77
C CYS A 40 13.49 -3.78 7.00
N ASP A 41 13.42 -3.26 8.24
CA ASP A 41 12.61 -2.10 8.62
C ASP A 41 11.10 -2.24 8.43
N LEU A 42 10.58 -3.44 8.10
CA LEU A 42 9.14 -3.70 8.05
C LEU A 42 8.55 -3.51 9.46
N ILE A 43 7.46 -2.74 9.55
CA ILE A 43 6.66 -2.62 10.77
C ILE A 43 5.39 -3.44 10.58
N TYR A 44 5.03 -4.24 11.59
CA TYR A 44 3.88 -5.14 11.57
C TYR A 44 3.31 -5.37 12.97
N ALA A 45 2.08 -5.87 13.04
CA ALA A 45 1.42 -6.24 14.29
C ALA A 45 1.71 -7.70 14.68
N THR A 46 1.81 -7.98 15.99
CA THR A 46 1.90 -9.35 16.52
C THR A 46 1.09 -9.48 17.83
N PRO A 47 0.20 -10.48 17.97
CA PRO A 47 -0.29 -11.31 16.86
C PRO A 47 -0.92 -10.46 15.76
N LEU A 48 -0.88 -10.96 14.52
CA LEU A 48 -1.59 -10.32 13.42
C LEU A 48 -3.09 -10.60 13.60
N PRO A 49 -3.93 -9.57 13.76
CA PRO A 49 -5.37 -9.79 13.92
C PRO A 49 -5.97 -10.22 12.59
N ILE A 50 -6.67 -11.35 12.61
CA ILE A 50 -7.40 -11.89 11.45
C ILE A 50 -8.88 -11.78 11.77
N PRO A 51 -9.71 -11.12 10.93
CA PRO A 51 -11.15 -11.05 11.12
C PRO A 51 -11.78 -12.43 10.90
N GLU A 52 -12.95 -12.65 11.48
CA GLU A 52 -13.70 -13.90 11.33
C GLU A 52 -14.09 -14.14 9.85
N SER A 53 -14.44 -13.07 9.14
CA SER A 53 -14.69 -13.08 7.71
C SER A 53 -13.87 -11.99 7.03
N ILE A 54 -12.93 -12.39 6.17
CA ILE A 54 -12.14 -11.45 5.36
C ILE A 54 -13.04 -10.76 4.33
N ALA A 55 -14.00 -11.49 3.74
CA ALA A 55 -14.93 -10.92 2.78
C ALA A 55 -15.78 -9.79 3.39
N ASP A 56 -16.37 -10.03 4.58
CA ASP A 56 -17.17 -9.02 5.26
C ASP A 56 -16.35 -7.82 5.71
N HIS A 57 -15.07 -8.06 6.06
CA HIS A 57 -14.15 -7.02 6.45
C HIS A 57 -13.89 -6.01 5.32
N TYR A 58 -13.80 -6.48 4.08
CA TYR A 58 -13.62 -5.63 2.89
C TYR A 58 -14.93 -5.19 2.23
N ASN A 59 -16.09 -5.76 2.62
CA ASN A 59 -17.41 -5.42 2.07
C ASN A 59 -18.05 -4.17 2.70
N LEU A 60 -17.26 -3.30 3.31
CA LEU A 60 -17.73 -1.99 3.74
C LEU A 60 -18.09 -1.14 2.52
N SER A 61 -19.22 -0.40 2.64
CA SER A 61 -19.60 0.53 1.57
C SER A 61 -18.44 1.50 1.25
N PRO A 62 -18.07 1.70 -0.01
CA PRO A 62 -17.07 2.69 -0.38
C PRO A 62 -17.33 4.07 0.22
N ALA A 63 -18.60 4.48 0.33
CA ALA A 63 -19.01 5.73 0.96
C ALA A 63 -18.72 5.80 2.47
N SER A 64 -18.56 4.66 3.16
CA SER A 64 -18.16 4.64 4.58
C SER A 64 -16.63 4.75 4.77
N TYR A 65 -15.86 4.46 3.71
CA TYR A 65 -14.40 4.52 3.69
C TYR A 65 -13.88 5.87 3.19
N TRP A 66 -14.58 6.43 2.21
CA TRP A 66 -14.14 7.59 1.43
C TRP A 66 -15.26 8.62 1.32
N ASN A 67 -14.92 9.89 1.41
CA ASN A 67 -15.83 10.99 1.09
C ASN A 67 -16.12 11.01 -0.43
N GLU A 68 -17.15 11.76 -0.84
CA GLU A 68 -17.57 11.85 -2.24
C GLU A 68 -16.45 12.28 -3.20
N GLU A 69 -15.49 13.06 -2.73
CA GLU A 69 -14.32 13.48 -3.51
C GLU A 69 -13.47 12.29 -4.00
N TYR A 70 -13.44 11.18 -3.26
CA TYR A 70 -12.75 9.97 -3.70
C TYR A 70 -13.32 9.42 -5.00
N PHE A 71 -14.62 9.54 -5.21
CA PHE A 71 -15.29 9.05 -6.41
C PHE A 71 -15.09 9.96 -7.62
N ASN A 72 -14.65 11.19 -7.41
CA ASN A 72 -14.26 12.12 -8.45
C ASN A 72 -12.73 12.11 -8.55
N TYR A 73 -12.21 11.83 -9.72
CA TYR A 73 -10.77 11.85 -9.97
C TYR A 73 -10.45 12.85 -11.10
N ALA A 74 -9.32 13.54 -10.92
CA ALA A 74 -8.85 14.50 -11.91
C ALA A 74 -8.49 13.78 -13.22
N ASP A 75 -8.60 14.46 -14.36
CA ASP A 75 -8.23 13.88 -15.64
C ASP A 75 -6.76 13.47 -15.73
N ASN A 76 -5.90 14.04 -14.90
CA ASN A 76 -4.49 13.69 -14.79
C ASN A 76 -4.19 12.60 -13.74
N TYR A 77 -5.23 11.96 -13.15
CA TYR A 77 -5.03 10.86 -12.20
C TYR A 77 -4.20 9.74 -12.83
N PHE A 78 -3.22 9.24 -12.09
CA PHE A 78 -2.29 8.17 -12.48
C PHE A 78 -1.37 8.49 -13.68
N GLN A 79 -1.40 9.71 -14.25
CA GLN A 79 -0.56 10.11 -15.39
C GLN A 79 0.93 10.12 -15.04
N GLY A 80 1.28 10.49 -13.81
CA GLY A 80 2.65 10.45 -13.31
C GLY A 80 3.24 9.03 -13.32
N GLN A 81 2.46 8.04 -12.89
CA GLN A 81 2.84 6.64 -12.88
C GLN A 81 2.99 6.08 -14.30
N ILE A 82 2.06 6.43 -15.19
CA ILE A 82 2.13 6.05 -16.62
C ILE A 82 3.40 6.64 -17.26
N ALA A 83 3.68 7.92 -17.05
CA ALA A 83 4.88 8.57 -17.58
C ALA A 83 6.17 7.94 -17.02
N ARG A 84 6.18 7.60 -15.73
CA ARG A 84 7.29 6.91 -15.08
C ARG A 84 7.49 5.52 -15.69
N PHE A 85 6.42 4.75 -15.87
CA PHE A 85 6.48 3.45 -16.54
C PHE A 85 7.12 3.56 -17.92
N ILE A 86 6.66 4.49 -18.76
CA ILE A 86 7.20 4.72 -20.12
C ILE A 86 8.69 5.08 -20.06
N THR A 87 9.08 5.93 -19.11
CA THR A 87 10.48 6.35 -18.94
C THR A 87 11.38 5.19 -18.53
N LEU A 88 10.95 4.37 -17.56
CA LEU A 88 11.75 3.26 -17.03
C LEU A 88 11.79 2.06 -17.97
N SER A 89 10.67 1.75 -18.66
CA SER A 89 10.59 0.59 -19.56
C SER A 89 11.07 0.86 -20.99
N GLY A 90 11.02 2.12 -21.44
CA GLY A 90 11.24 2.50 -22.84
C GLY A 90 10.13 2.07 -23.80
N LYS A 91 9.06 1.40 -23.31
CA LYS A 91 7.96 0.83 -24.11
C LYS A 91 6.83 1.83 -24.28
N LYS A 92 6.15 1.84 -25.45
CA LYS A 92 5.08 2.80 -25.75
C LYS A 92 3.82 2.18 -26.36
N GLU A 93 3.88 0.95 -26.89
CA GLU A 93 2.79 0.37 -27.67
C GLU A 93 2.51 -1.08 -27.31
N LYS A 94 1.27 -1.52 -27.48
CA LYS A 94 0.79 -2.90 -27.25
C LYS A 94 1.09 -3.39 -25.82
N LEU A 95 0.83 -2.55 -24.83
CA LEU A 95 1.12 -2.81 -23.43
C LEU A 95 -0.06 -3.49 -22.75
N ALA A 96 0.20 -4.54 -22.00
CA ALA A 96 -0.79 -5.17 -21.11
C ALA A 96 -0.52 -4.76 -19.65
N ALA A 97 -1.58 -4.39 -18.93
CA ALA A 97 -1.49 -3.97 -17.53
C ALA A 97 -2.46 -4.75 -16.64
N LEU A 98 -2.04 -4.96 -15.38
CA LEU A 98 -2.88 -5.53 -14.32
C LEU A 98 -2.91 -4.56 -13.14
N ASP A 99 -4.11 -4.20 -12.69
CA ASP A 99 -4.33 -3.42 -11.47
C ASP A 99 -4.83 -4.34 -10.35
N ILE A 100 -4.00 -4.54 -9.31
CA ILE A 100 -4.30 -5.43 -8.19
C ILE A 100 -4.92 -4.59 -7.07
N GLY A 101 -6.11 -4.99 -6.59
CA GLY A 101 -6.91 -4.18 -5.67
C GLY A 101 -7.44 -2.92 -6.36
N ALA A 102 -8.06 -3.09 -7.53
CA ALA A 102 -8.45 -2.01 -8.41
C ALA A 102 -9.45 -1.01 -7.81
N GLY A 103 -10.08 -1.35 -6.68
CA GLY A 103 -11.09 -0.53 -6.03
C GLY A 103 -12.24 -0.20 -6.99
N ILE A 104 -12.52 1.09 -7.19
CA ILE A 104 -13.52 1.55 -8.16
C ILE A 104 -12.97 1.71 -9.60
N GLY A 105 -11.78 1.17 -9.89
CA GLY A 105 -11.22 1.09 -11.23
C GLY A 105 -10.56 2.36 -11.76
N LYS A 106 -10.19 3.32 -10.91
CA LYS A 106 -9.61 4.61 -11.36
C LYS A 106 -8.32 4.44 -12.17
N SER A 107 -7.37 3.65 -11.65
CA SER A 107 -6.09 3.38 -12.32
C SER A 107 -6.33 2.63 -13.63
N MET A 108 -7.26 1.67 -13.64
CA MET A 108 -7.63 0.95 -14.86
C MET A 108 -8.12 1.90 -15.96
N ILE A 109 -9.00 2.85 -15.61
CA ILE A 109 -9.52 3.84 -16.59
C ILE A 109 -8.40 4.73 -17.12
N ALA A 110 -7.49 5.19 -16.25
CA ALA A 110 -6.34 5.99 -16.67
C ALA A 110 -5.42 5.21 -17.63
N LEU A 111 -5.15 3.95 -17.33
CA LEU A 111 -4.37 3.04 -18.18
C LEU A 111 -5.07 2.75 -19.52
N ILE A 112 -6.39 2.52 -19.54
CA ILE A 112 -7.17 2.36 -20.77
C ILE A 112 -7.06 3.62 -21.65
N LYS A 113 -7.24 4.80 -21.07
CA LYS A 113 -7.08 6.09 -21.79
C LYS A 113 -5.68 6.26 -22.37
N ALA A 114 -4.66 5.70 -21.71
CA ALA A 114 -3.27 5.70 -22.18
C ALA A 114 -2.95 4.60 -23.21
N GLY A 115 -3.95 3.79 -23.62
CA GLY A 115 -3.81 2.79 -24.68
C GLY A 115 -3.32 1.41 -24.21
N PHE A 116 -3.36 1.11 -22.91
CA PHE A 116 -3.06 -0.22 -22.40
C PHE A 116 -4.24 -1.17 -22.58
N ASP A 117 -3.96 -2.45 -22.82
CA ASP A 117 -4.90 -3.54 -22.58
C ASP A 117 -4.90 -3.87 -21.09
N VAL A 118 -5.99 -3.54 -20.40
CA VAL A 118 -6.03 -3.49 -18.94
C VAL A 118 -6.89 -4.59 -18.38
N TYR A 119 -6.35 -5.26 -17.38
CA TYR A 119 -7.06 -6.20 -16.51
C TYR A 119 -6.98 -5.71 -15.07
N GLY A 120 -7.92 -6.11 -14.22
CA GLY A 120 -7.91 -5.79 -12.81
C GLY A 120 -8.49 -6.91 -11.96
N ILE A 121 -8.11 -6.95 -10.69
CA ILE A 121 -8.72 -7.79 -9.66
C ILE A 121 -9.12 -6.92 -8.47
N GLU A 122 -10.31 -7.19 -7.91
CA GLU A 122 -10.84 -6.55 -6.73
C GLU A 122 -11.56 -7.59 -5.86
N ALA A 123 -11.18 -7.68 -4.59
CA ALA A 123 -11.71 -8.70 -3.67
C ALA A 123 -13.05 -8.28 -3.04
N SER A 124 -13.31 -6.99 -2.94
CA SER A 124 -14.56 -6.45 -2.37
C SER A 124 -15.66 -6.43 -3.42
N GLU A 125 -16.75 -7.15 -3.16
CA GLU A 125 -17.96 -7.14 -4.00
C GLU A 125 -18.51 -5.72 -4.16
N THR A 126 -18.51 -4.94 -3.08
CA THR A 126 -19.03 -3.57 -3.06
C THR A 126 -18.19 -2.63 -3.95
N PHE A 127 -16.85 -2.72 -3.88
CA PHE A 127 -15.97 -1.93 -4.76
C PHE A 127 -16.08 -2.41 -6.21
N TYR A 128 -16.07 -3.72 -6.45
CA TYR A 128 -16.25 -4.30 -7.78
C TYR A 128 -17.56 -3.84 -8.45
N SER A 129 -18.70 -3.97 -7.75
CA SER A 129 -20.02 -3.55 -8.27
C SER A 129 -20.02 -2.05 -8.57
N THR A 130 -19.52 -1.22 -7.65
CA THR A 130 -19.40 0.23 -7.84
C THR A 130 -18.55 0.57 -9.06
N ALA A 131 -17.42 -0.14 -9.27
CA ALA A 131 -16.54 0.07 -10.41
C ALA A 131 -17.25 -0.20 -11.74
N VAL A 132 -17.93 -1.35 -11.85
CA VAL A 132 -18.62 -1.78 -13.08
C VAL A 132 -19.85 -0.92 -13.36
N ASP A 133 -20.62 -0.55 -12.35
CA ASP A 133 -21.81 0.31 -12.48
C ASP A 133 -21.44 1.71 -12.98
N ARG A 134 -20.37 2.29 -12.42
CA ARG A 134 -19.89 3.62 -12.84
C ARG A 134 -19.18 3.61 -14.19
N ASN A 135 -18.52 2.50 -14.51
CA ASN A 135 -17.70 2.38 -15.72
C ASN A 135 -17.95 1.02 -16.41
N PRO A 136 -19.01 0.90 -17.21
CA PRO A 136 -19.35 -0.36 -17.90
C PRO A 136 -18.23 -0.92 -18.79
N THR A 137 -17.25 -0.10 -19.20
CA THR A 137 -16.06 -0.54 -19.95
C THR A 137 -15.15 -1.49 -19.17
N LEU A 138 -15.29 -1.54 -17.85
CA LEU A 138 -14.55 -2.46 -16.98
C LEU A 138 -15.17 -3.85 -16.92
N LYS A 139 -16.40 -4.01 -17.42
CA LYS A 139 -17.08 -5.31 -17.45
C LYS A 139 -16.28 -6.30 -18.30
N GLY A 140 -15.96 -7.45 -17.71
CA GLY A 140 -15.12 -8.49 -18.33
C GLY A 140 -13.61 -8.22 -18.29
N LYS A 141 -13.18 -7.02 -17.86
CA LYS A 141 -11.77 -6.67 -17.62
C LYS A 141 -11.40 -6.67 -16.14
N LEU A 142 -12.32 -6.27 -15.29
CA LEU A 142 -12.21 -6.37 -13.83
C LEU A 142 -12.80 -7.70 -13.38
N GLN A 143 -12.07 -8.46 -12.56
CA GLN A 143 -12.51 -9.72 -11.96
C GLN A 143 -12.75 -9.51 -10.46
N MET A 144 -13.84 -10.07 -9.95
CA MET A 144 -14.08 -10.13 -8.50
C MET A 144 -13.27 -11.29 -7.92
N ALA A 145 -12.04 -11.01 -7.53
CA ALA A 145 -11.10 -12.00 -6.99
C ALA A 145 -10.06 -11.33 -6.07
N SER A 146 -9.61 -12.05 -5.05
CA SER A 146 -8.39 -11.70 -4.33
C SER A 146 -7.16 -12.16 -5.11
N ILE A 147 -5.99 -11.61 -4.79
CA ILE A 147 -4.74 -12.00 -5.45
C ILE A 147 -4.42 -13.48 -5.21
N GLU A 148 -4.79 -14.05 -4.06
CA GLU A 148 -4.59 -15.45 -3.73
C GLU A 148 -5.37 -16.37 -4.68
N ASN A 149 -6.58 -15.96 -5.06
CA ASN A 149 -7.52 -16.74 -5.88
C ASN A 149 -7.46 -16.43 -7.38
N ALA A 150 -6.90 -15.28 -7.77
CA ALA A 150 -6.72 -14.94 -9.17
C ALA A 150 -5.64 -15.83 -9.81
N ASP A 151 -5.80 -16.10 -11.09
CA ASP A 151 -4.80 -16.82 -11.87
C ASP A 151 -4.66 -16.18 -13.26
N PHE A 152 -3.42 -15.87 -13.64
CA PHE A 152 -3.06 -15.36 -14.95
C PHE A 152 -1.87 -16.15 -15.50
N LYS A 153 -1.79 -16.25 -16.81
CA LYS A 153 -0.67 -16.92 -17.47
C LYS A 153 0.64 -16.18 -17.12
N PRO A 154 1.71 -16.89 -16.75
CA PRO A 154 3.03 -16.31 -16.53
C PRO A 154 3.50 -15.43 -17.69
N GLY A 155 4.14 -14.31 -17.39
CA GLY A 155 4.69 -13.40 -18.38
C GLY A 155 3.64 -12.71 -19.25
N THR A 156 2.47 -12.38 -18.71
CA THR A 156 1.38 -11.75 -19.46
C THR A 156 1.49 -10.21 -19.47
N PHE A 157 1.87 -9.60 -18.35
CA PHE A 157 1.75 -8.16 -18.17
C PHE A 157 3.07 -7.41 -18.33
N ASP A 158 3.03 -6.27 -19.00
CA ASP A 158 4.14 -5.32 -19.06
C ASP A 158 4.19 -4.44 -17.80
N PHE A 159 3.02 -4.15 -17.21
CA PHE A 159 2.86 -3.31 -16.04
C PHE A 159 1.88 -3.95 -15.05
N ILE A 160 2.27 -3.98 -13.77
CA ILE A 160 1.40 -4.41 -12.67
C ILE A 160 1.40 -3.31 -11.61
N SER A 161 0.23 -2.95 -11.07
CA SER A 161 0.10 -1.94 -10.00
C SER A 161 -0.49 -2.52 -8.72
N PHE A 162 0.07 -2.06 -7.58
CA PHE A 162 -0.45 -2.20 -6.22
C PHE A 162 -0.56 -0.79 -5.62
N GLY A 163 -1.68 -0.15 -5.83
CA GLY A 163 -1.94 1.20 -5.29
C GLY A 163 -2.59 1.13 -3.92
N ALA A 164 -1.82 1.21 -2.83
CA ALA A 164 -2.29 1.08 -1.45
C ALA A 164 -3.01 -0.27 -1.19
N VAL A 165 -2.35 -1.38 -1.49
CA VAL A 165 -2.90 -2.74 -1.37
C VAL A 165 -2.03 -3.65 -0.51
N LEU A 166 -0.71 -3.65 -0.69
CA LEU A 166 0.19 -4.59 0.00
C LEU A 166 0.11 -4.50 1.52
N GLU A 167 -0.18 -3.31 2.07
CA GLU A 167 -0.35 -3.08 3.50
C GLU A 167 -1.58 -3.75 4.10
N HIS A 168 -2.51 -4.18 3.27
CA HIS A 168 -3.74 -4.86 3.68
C HIS A 168 -3.66 -6.38 3.54
N LEU A 169 -2.72 -6.91 2.75
CA LEU A 169 -2.60 -8.34 2.48
C LEU A 169 -2.00 -9.08 3.67
N TYR A 170 -2.54 -10.26 4.00
CA TYR A 170 -2.02 -11.09 5.10
C TYR A 170 -0.66 -11.69 4.78
N ASP A 171 -0.38 -11.97 3.52
CA ASP A 171 0.94 -12.41 3.03
C ASP A 171 1.40 -11.57 1.83
N PRO A 172 1.92 -10.36 2.08
CA PRO A 172 2.38 -9.48 1.02
C PRO A 172 3.60 -10.05 0.26
N ALA A 173 4.38 -10.93 0.89
CA ALA A 173 5.54 -11.54 0.24
C ALA A 173 5.11 -12.51 -0.87
N THR A 174 4.26 -13.49 -0.54
CA THR A 174 3.72 -14.44 -1.53
C THR A 174 2.92 -13.73 -2.61
N SER A 175 2.13 -12.72 -2.26
CA SER A 175 1.37 -11.91 -3.22
C SER A 175 2.29 -11.20 -4.22
N LEU A 176 3.38 -10.62 -3.76
CA LEU A 176 4.37 -9.99 -4.64
C LEU A 176 5.05 -11.00 -5.57
N LEU A 177 5.40 -12.20 -5.06
CA LEU A 177 5.98 -13.27 -5.88
C LEU A 177 5.03 -13.74 -6.97
N LYS A 178 3.75 -13.87 -6.65
CA LYS A 178 2.71 -14.23 -7.62
C LYS A 178 2.59 -13.18 -8.74
N ALA A 179 2.61 -11.89 -8.38
CA ALA A 179 2.62 -10.82 -9.36
C ALA A 179 3.89 -10.85 -10.25
N LEU A 180 5.05 -11.18 -9.68
CA LEU A 180 6.30 -11.36 -10.44
C LEU A 180 6.22 -12.53 -11.44
N GLU A 181 5.49 -13.60 -11.15
CA GLU A 181 5.25 -14.67 -12.11
C GLU A 181 4.45 -14.17 -13.33
N TRP A 182 3.44 -13.35 -13.12
CA TRP A 182 2.60 -12.80 -14.18
C TRP A 182 3.28 -11.70 -14.99
N LEU A 183 4.35 -11.10 -14.43
CA LEU A 183 5.13 -10.04 -15.06
C LEU A 183 6.01 -10.59 -16.19
N LYS A 184 6.04 -9.91 -17.33
CA LYS A 184 7.01 -10.15 -18.41
C LYS A 184 8.44 -9.88 -17.94
N PRO A 185 9.48 -10.48 -18.56
CA PRO A 185 10.89 -10.24 -18.19
C PRO A 185 11.28 -8.76 -18.14
N GLU A 186 10.78 -7.95 -19.08
CA GLU A 186 11.03 -6.50 -19.14
C GLU A 186 9.89 -5.66 -18.57
N GLY A 187 9.00 -6.27 -17.79
CA GLY A 187 7.88 -5.61 -17.14
C GLY A 187 8.27 -4.90 -15.86
N LEU A 188 7.38 -4.03 -15.37
CA LEU A 188 7.57 -3.28 -14.14
C LEU A 188 6.37 -3.47 -13.20
N ILE A 189 6.66 -3.58 -11.91
CA ILE A 189 5.65 -3.51 -10.85
C ILE A 189 5.77 -2.14 -10.16
N TYR A 190 4.66 -1.41 -10.10
CA TYR A 190 4.46 -0.22 -9.29
C TYR A 190 3.80 -0.60 -7.97
N ILE A 191 4.34 -0.08 -6.87
CA ILE A 191 3.80 -0.30 -5.52
C ILE A 191 3.77 1.04 -4.80
N GLU A 192 2.62 1.37 -4.21
CA GLU A 192 2.46 2.48 -3.28
C GLU A 192 1.98 1.94 -1.94
N VAL A 193 2.68 2.29 -0.85
CA VAL A 193 2.43 1.75 0.50
C VAL A 193 2.73 2.79 1.60
N PRO A 194 2.16 2.66 2.82
CA PRO A 194 2.54 3.48 3.96
C PRO A 194 4.01 3.29 4.33
N SER A 195 4.67 4.40 4.63
CA SER A 195 6.09 4.43 4.97
C SER A 195 6.33 4.17 6.46
N SER A 196 7.16 3.17 6.78
CA SER A 196 7.67 2.93 8.15
C SER A 196 8.64 4.03 8.64
N ARG A 197 9.04 4.94 7.73
CA ARG A 197 9.94 6.07 8.04
C ARG A 197 9.20 7.36 8.36
N TRP A 198 7.87 7.39 8.30
CA TRP A 198 7.09 8.61 8.46
C TRP A 198 7.41 9.40 9.73
N LEU A 199 7.92 10.64 9.53
CA LEU A 199 8.42 11.48 10.62
C LEU A 199 7.33 11.83 11.65
N ILE A 200 6.11 12.08 11.21
CA ILE A 200 5.01 12.45 12.09
C ILE A 200 4.69 11.32 13.07
N ASN A 201 4.69 10.04 12.61
CA ASN A 201 4.53 8.90 13.50
C ASN A 201 5.67 8.80 14.53
N LYS A 202 6.91 9.10 14.13
CA LYS A 202 8.04 9.11 15.07
C LYS A 202 7.86 10.18 16.15
N ILE A 203 7.44 11.39 15.77
CA ILE A 203 7.13 12.49 16.71
C ILE A 203 5.97 12.09 17.63
N ALA A 204 4.88 11.55 17.09
CA ALA A 204 3.75 11.09 17.86
C ALA A 204 4.14 10.00 18.88
N ASN A 205 4.98 9.06 18.50
CA ASN A 205 5.46 7.99 19.38
C ASN A 205 6.34 8.56 20.52
N ILE A 206 7.16 9.57 20.27
CA ILE A 206 7.91 10.28 21.30
C ILE A 206 6.93 10.97 22.27
N PHE A 207 5.93 11.67 21.76
CA PHE A 207 4.90 12.31 22.57
C PHE A 207 4.16 11.30 23.45
N TYR A 208 3.72 10.15 22.92
CA TYR A 208 3.07 9.10 23.67
C TYR A 208 3.93 8.58 24.83
N ARG A 209 5.24 8.42 24.61
CA ARG A 209 6.18 8.03 25.67
C ARG A 209 6.31 9.08 26.76
N ILE A 210 6.39 10.38 26.39
CA ILE A 210 6.48 11.49 27.34
C ILE A 210 5.26 11.55 28.26
N ILE A 211 4.07 11.28 27.74
CA ILE A 211 2.84 11.24 28.55
C ILE A 211 2.60 9.89 29.26
N GLY A 212 3.60 9.02 29.28
CA GLY A 212 3.59 7.76 30.04
C GLY A 212 2.73 6.65 29.45
N THR A 213 2.54 6.61 28.14
CA THR A 213 1.83 5.51 27.47
C THR A 213 2.80 4.62 26.68
N ASP A 214 2.39 3.35 26.46
CA ASP A 214 3.10 2.40 25.62
C ASP A 214 2.51 2.32 24.19
N TYR A 215 1.73 3.32 23.79
CA TYR A 215 1.08 3.38 22.47
C TYR A 215 2.00 3.90 21.38
N VAL A 216 1.68 3.52 20.13
CA VAL A 216 2.35 4.03 18.93
C VAL A 216 1.33 4.45 17.87
N GLY A 217 1.72 5.39 17.01
CA GLY A 217 0.91 5.87 15.89
C GLY A 217 0.91 4.95 14.68
N ASN A 218 1.82 3.98 14.64
CA ASN A 218 1.99 3.06 13.53
C ASN A 218 0.85 2.04 13.43
N LEU A 219 0.49 1.70 12.20
CA LEU A 219 -0.51 0.70 11.86
C LEU A 219 -1.95 1.04 12.30
N SER A 220 -2.90 0.33 11.75
CA SER A 220 -4.31 0.34 12.18
C SER A 220 -4.96 -1.04 11.94
N PRO A 221 -4.38 -2.13 12.45
CA PRO A 221 -4.74 -3.48 12.01
C PRO A 221 -6.17 -3.91 12.39
N MET A 222 -6.83 -3.18 13.29
CA MET A 222 -8.16 -3.51 13.81
C MET A 222 -9.19 -2.40 13.63
N HIS A 223 -8.86 -1.34 12.90
CA HIS A 223 -9.78 -0.25 12.56
C HIS A 223 -9.37 0.39 11.22
N SER A 224 -10.29 1.09 10.58
CA SER A 224 -9.99 1.78 9.31
C SER A 224 -8.74 2.68 9.44
N PRO A 225 -7.85 2.66 8.45
CA PRO A 225 -7.91 1.98 7.15
C PRO A 225 -7.41 0.53 7.13
N TYR A 226 -7.25 -0.15 8.26
CA TYR A 226 -6.85 -1.57 8.39
C TYR A 226 -5.45 -1.88 7.84
N HIS A 227 -4.49 -1.00 8.07
CA HIS A 227 -3.10 -1.22 7.69
C HIS A 227 -2.44 -2.23 8.62
N LEU A 228 -2.03 -3.37 8.07
CA LEU A 228 -1.32 -4.45 8.77
C LEU A 228 0.18 -4.21 8.79
N TYR A 229 0.70 -3.48 7.79
CA TYR A 229 2.12 -3.25 7.55
C TYR A 229 2.42 -1.80 7.21
N GLU A 230 3.64 -1.37 7.58
CA GLU A 230 4.31 -0.19 7.02
C GLU A 230 5.66 -0.62 6.46
N PHE A 231 6.02 -0.11 5.29
CA PHE A 231 7.19 -0.55 4.54
C PHE A 231 8.27 0.54 4.47
N SER A 232 9.51 0.12 4.20
CA SER A 232 10.60 1.00 3.78
C SER A 232 11.19 0.51 2.46
N LEU A 233 11.98 1.35 1.80
CA LEU A 233 12.78 0.92 0.65
C LEU A 233 13.59 -0.35 0.99
N HIS A 234 14.23 -0.35 2.17
CA HIS A 234 15.03 -1.48 2.63
C HIS A 234 14.24 -2.79 2.76
N THR A 235 12.93 -2.73 3.02
CA THR A 235 12.07 -3.92 3.03
C THR A 235 12.05 -4.60 1.65
N PHE A 236 11.91 -3.82 0.59
CA PHE A 236 11.88 -4.33 -0.79
C PHE A 236 13.26 -4.76 -1.26
N GLU A 237 14.32 -4.01 -0.92
CA GLU A 237 15.71 -4.38 -1.25
C GLU A 237 16.11 -5.70 -0.60
N GLN A 238 15.79 -5.92 0.68
CA GLN A 238 16.07 -7.18 1.37
C GLN A 238 15.27 -8.35 0.78
N HIS A 239 14.01 -8.14 0.40
CA HIS A 239 13.22 -9.17 -0.28
C HIS A 239 13.78 -9.46 -1.68
N ALA A 240 14.22 -8.45 -2.41
CA ALA A 240 14.83 -8.57 -3.74
C ALA A 240 16.12 -9.40 -3.75
N CYS A 241 16.92 -9.38 -2.68
CA CYS A 241 18.15 -10.14 -2.57
C CYS A 241 17.96 -11.66 -2.79
N THR A 242 16.75 -12.19 -2.51
CA THR A 242 16.44 -13.62 -2.57
C THR A 242 15.40 -14.00 -3.59
N HIS A 243 14.76 -13.04 -4.28
CA HIS A 243 13.57 -13.30 -5.10
C HIS A 243 13.64 -12.80 -6.54
N GLY A 244 14.84 -12.59 -7.09
CA GLY A 244 15.05 -12.40 -8.54
C GLY A 244 14.44 -11.14 -9.14
N TYR A 245 14.35 -10.04 -8.38
CA TYR A 245 13.97 -8.72 -8.88
C TYR A 245 14.90 -7.64 -8.30
N GLU A 246 14.78 -6.42 -8.79
CA GLU A 246 15.48 -5.25 -8.27
C GLU A 246 14.54 -4.05 -8.14
N VAL A 247 14.88 -3.11 -7.25
CA VAL A 247 14.22 -1.81 -7.17
C VAL A 247 14.91 -0.86 -8.15
N VAL A 248 14.18 -0.43 -9.18
CA VAL A 248 14.72 0.46 -10.23
C VAL A 248 14.41 1.93 -10.00
N HIS A 249 13.41 2.22 -9.16
CA HIS A 249 13.07 3.58 -8.73
C HIS A 249 12.31 3.57 -7.42
N HIS A 250 12.45 4.61 -6.62
CA HIS A 250 11.64 4.86 -5.43
C HIS A 250 11.45 6.35 -5.20
N GLN A 251 10.38 6.69 -4.45
CA GLN A 251 10.11 8.04 -4.00
C GLN A 251 9.28 8.03 -2.72
N TYR A 252 9.60 8.95 -1.79
CA TYR A 252 8.78 9.18 -0.59
C TYR A 252 7.92 10.44 -0.78
N TYR A 253 6.63 10.34 -0.51
CA TYR A 253 5.68 11.45 -0.61
C TYR A 253 5.26 11.97 0.76
N VAL A 254 5.23 13.30 0.91
CA VAL A 254 4.81 13.98 2.14
C VAL A 254 3.34 14.31 2.08
N CYS A 255 2.41 13.46 2.06
CA CYS A 255 0.99 13.75 1.82
C CYS A 255 0.41 14.86 2.73
N GLN A 256 0.42 14.65 4.03
CA GLN A 256 -0.10 15.61 5.01
C GLN A 256 0.79 15.64 6.26
N THR A 257 1.04 16.84 6.81
CA THR A 257 1.79 16.97 8.06
C THR A 257 0.89 17.18 9.28
N PHE A 258 -0.39 17.48 9.07
CA PHE A 258 -1.37 17.83 10.12
C PHE A 258 -0.99 19.07 10.96
N MET A 259 -0.07 19.88 10.45
CA MET A 259 0.41 21.09 11.13
C MET A 259 -0.14 22.36 10.46
N PRO A 260 -0.39 23.43 11.21
CA PRO A 260 -0.76 24.72 10.64
C PRO A 260 0.42 25.36 9.89
N LYS A 261 0.12 26.14 8.85
CA LYS A 261 1.12 27.00 8.21
C LYS A 261 1.67 28.02 9.22
N PRO A 262 2.98 28.35 9.25
CA PRO A 262 4.06 27.97 8.31
C PRO A 262 4.78 26.63 8.63
N PHE A 263 4.49 25.99 9.76
CA PHE A 263 5.16 24.75 10.19
C PHE A 263 5.01 23.61 9.17
N ASP A 264 3.86 23.56 8.50
CA ASP A 264 3.61 22.60 7.41
C ASP A 264 4.69 22.71 6.31
N LEU A 265 5.02 23.92 5.85
CA LEU A 265 6.03 24.14 4.81
C LEU A 265 7.43 23.67 5.23
N ILE A 266 7.81 23.96 6.48
CA ILE A 266 9.11 23.57 7.03
C ILE A 266 9.20 22.05 7.14
N LEU A 267 8.15 21.40 7.66
CA LEU A 267 8.09 19.95 7.79
C LEU A 267 8.09 19.27 6.43
N ASN A 268 7.32 19.78 5.46
CA ASN A 268 7.33 19.27 4.08
C ASN A 268 8.75 19.29 3.49
N TRP A 269 9.45 20.41 3.64
CA TRP A 269 10.83 20.54 3.17
C TRP A 269 11.78 19.54 3.85
N ILE A 270 11.72 19.43 5.19
CA ILE A 270 12.52 18.46 5.96
C ILE A 270 12.20 17.03 5.53
N MET A 271 10.92 16.65 5.48
CA MET A 271 10.48 15.29 5.19
C MET A 271 10.83 14.88 3.76
N SER A 272 10.74 15.80 2.81
CA SER A 272 11.15 15.56 1.43
C SER A 272 12.67 15.36 1.32
N GLY A 273 13.46 16.18 2.01
CA GLY A 273 14.93 16.10 1.99
C GLY A 273 15.50 14.89 2.78
N THR A 274 14.73 14.35 3.72
CA THR A 274 15.17 13.23 4.58
C THR A 274 14.50 11.89 4.24
N GLU A 275 13.69 11.84 3.19
CA GLU A 275 12.93 10.64 2.79
C GLU A 275 12.08 10.05 3.95
N THR A 276 11.42 10.95 4.68
CA THR A 276 10.56 10.57 5.83
C THR A 276 9.09 10.89 5.58
N GLY A 277 8.69 10.83 4.32
CA GLY A 277 7.31 11.01 3.87
C GLY A 277 6.35 9.95 4.40
N MET A 278 5.06 10.21 4.24
CA MET A 278 3.98 9.33 4.70
C MET A 278 3.83 8.09 3.84
N GLN A 279 4.01 8.23 2.54
CA GLN A 279 3.91 7.14 1.57
C GLN A 279 5.23 6.88 0.88
N LEU A 280 5.43 5.62 0.51
CA LEU A 280 6.56 5.13 -0.26
C LEU A 280 6.03 4.56 -1.59
N GLU A 281 6.57 5.07 -2.69
CA GLU A 281 6.44 4.50 -4.02
C GLU A 281 7.71 3.71 -4.34
N VAL A 282 7.56 2.49 -4.84
CA VAL A 282 8.67 1.70 -5.39
C VAL A 282 8.30 1.08 -6.74
N TRP A 283 9.31 0.97 -7.59
CA TRP A 283 9.23 0.33 -8.91
C TRP A 283 10.18 -0.83 -8.96
N LEU A 284 9.63 -2.00 -9.26
CA LEU A 284 10.38 -3.25 -9.30
C LEU A 284 10.49 -3.76 -10.74
N LYS A 285 11.66 -4.30 -11.07
CA LYS A 285 11.92 -4.97 -12.34
C LYS A 285 12.41 -6.39 -12.07
N LYS A 286 11.92 -7.36 -12.86
CA LYS A 286 12.41 -8.74 -12.82
C LYS A 286 13.86 -8.81 -13.32
N LYS A 287 14.72 -9.58 -12.65
CA LYS A 287 16.09 -9.85 -13.06
C LYS A 287 16.17 -10.98 -14.08
#